data_def55ec7059a33ec51a8585c50778b7e
#
_entry.id   def55ec7059a33ec51a8585c50778b7e
#
_cell.length_a   1.000
_cell.length_b   1.000
_cell.length_c   1.000
_cell.angle_alpha   90.00
_cell.angle_beta   90.00
_cell.angle_gamma   90.00
#
_symmetry.space_group_name_H-M   'P 1'
#
loop_
_entity.id
_entity.type
_entity.pdbx_description
1 polymer ?
#
loop_
_entity_poly.entity_id
_entity_poly.type
_entity_poly.pdbx_seq_one_letter_code
_entity_poly.pdbx_strand_id
1 'polypeptide(L)'
;MKRVFALVIFGFLVSCSSFKEPVFVSFDGVNSLKWEDKRNIKFNVGATLENPNSYNLKVKPCSLDVYVEKRPLGVVCLNQKIKLKRKQKTSIEVPLSVKLNGGAMFTLMKYINRDSVTVRLEGNVKGGVFIFSKKVPVNIQKTISPKKIKSFGG
;
A
#
# COMPACT_ATOMS: atom_id res chain seq x y z
N MET A 1 -22.32 -49.62 -0.62
CA MET A 1 -22.34 -48.50 0.32
C MET A 1 -20.95 -47.88 0.56
N LYS A 2 -19.86 -48.61 0.49
CA LYS A 2 -18.50 -48.05 0.70
C LYS A 2 -17.98 -47.11 -0.40
N ARG A 3 -18.52 -47.16 -1.61
CA ARG A 3 -18.11 -46.35 -2.77
C ARG A 3 -18.78 -44.96 -2.82
N VAL A 4 -19.93 -44.80 -2.18
CA VAL A 4 -20.63 -43.50 -2.14
C VAL A 4 -20.06 -42.58 -1.09
N PHE A 5 -19.49 -43.14 -0.01
CA PHE A 5 -18.86 -42.35 1.06
C PHE A 5 -17.54 -41.67 0.66
N ALA A 6 -16.82 -42.31 -0.27
CA ALA A 6 -15.56 -41.75 -0.80
C ALA A 6 -15.76 -40.56 -1.74
N LEU A 7 -16.92 -40.48 -2.43
CA LEU A 7 -17.27 -39.39 -3.35
C LEU A 7 -17.68 -38.11 -2.61
N VAL A 8 -18.24 -38.24 -1.40
CA VAL A 8 -18.65 -37.09 -0.57
C VAL A 8 -17.45 -36.43 0.08
N ILE A 9 -16.41 -37.18 0.41
CA ILE A 9 -15.19 -36.61 1.03
C ILE A 9 -14.32 -35.86 -0.02
N PHE A 10 -14.39 -36.25 -1.29
CA PHE A 10 -13.63 -35.59 -2.35
C PHE A 10 -14.24 -34.24 -2.79
N GLY A 11 -15.54 -34.02 -2.51
CA GLY A 11 -16.24 -32.76 -2.83
C GLY A 11 -15.94 -31.59 -1.88
N PHE A 12 -15.33 -31.84 -0.72
CA PHE A 12 -15.04 -30.80 0.26
C PHE A 12 -13.65 -30.13 0.11
N LEU A 13 -12.82 -30.61 -0.79
CA LEU A 13 -11.45 -30.10 -0.96
C LEU A 13 -11.33 -28.97 -2.00
N VAL A 14 -12.40 -28.53 -2.64
CA VAL A 14 -12.38 -27.48 -3.68
C VAL A 14 -12.80 -26.11 -3.14
N SER A 15 -12.98 -25.94 -1.86
CA SER A 15 -13.21 -24.62 -1.25
C SER A 15 -11.91 -23.99 -0.77
N CYS A 16 -10.86 -24.03 -1.58
CA CYS A 16 -9.80 -23.04 -1.48
C CYS A 16 -10.39 -21.72 -1.98
N SER A 17 -10.95 -20.94 -1.07
CA SER A 17 -11.28 -19.55 -1.36
C SER A 17 -9.98 -18.85 -1.77
N SER A 18 -9.77 -18.74 -3.08
CA SER A 18 -8.59 -18.08 -3.64
C SER A 18 -8.60 -16.65 -3.13
N PHE A 19 -7.59 -16.29 -2.34
CA PHE A 19 -7.35 -14.92 -1.93
C PHE A 19 -7.24 -14.05 -3.18
N LYS A 20 -8.07 -13.02 -3.26
CA LYS A 20 -8.01 -11.99 -4.29
C LYS A 20 -7.41 -10.74 -3.69
N GLU A 21 -6.43 -10.19 -4.37
CA GLU A 21 -5.81 -8.95 -3.93
C GLU A 21 -6.83 -7.80 -3.95
N PRO A 22 -6.76 -6.87 -2.98
CA PRO A 22 -7.56 -5.65 -3.02
C PRO A 22 -7.29 -4.86 -4.29
N VAL A 23 -8.35 -4.35 -4.88
CA VAL A 23 -8.26 -3.52 -6.10
C VAL A 23 -8.16 -2.06 -5.70
N PHE A 24 -7.15 -1.39 -6.20
CA PHE A 24 -7.04 0.06 -6.09
C PHE A 24 -8.00 0.72 -7.10
N VAL A 25 -8.93 1.52 -6.59
CA VAL A 25 -9.98 2.16 -7.41
C VAL A 25 -9.59 3.60 -7.75
N SER A 26 -9.27 4.41 -6.76
CA SER A 26 -8.90 5.81 -6.96
C SER A 26 -7.93 6.32 -5.90
N PHE A 27 -7.19 7.35 -6.28
CA PHE A 27 -6.39 8.19 -5.41
C PHE A 27 -7.14 9.51 -5.22
N ASP A 28 -7.48 9.84 -3.98
CA ASP A 28 -8.34 10.96 -3.64
C ASP A 28 -7.53 12.18 -3.11
N GLY A 29 -6.21 12.08 -3.14
CA GLY A 29 -5.30 13.17 -2.82
C GLY A 29 -4.45 12.94 -1.57
N VAL A 30 -3.60 13.92 -1.29
CA VAL A 30 -2.77 14.00 -0.07
C VAL A 30 -3.30 15.13 0.79
N ASN A 31 -3.61 14.81 2.03
CA ASN A 31 -4.13 15.77 3.01
C ASN A 31 -3.19 15.86 4.21
N SER A 32 -3.27 16.95 4.95
CA SER A 32 -2.64 17.09 6.27
C SER A 32 -1.12 16.85 6.28
N LEU A 33 -0.41 17.33 5.25
CA LEU A 33 1.03 17.20 5.19
C LEU A 33 1.68 18.07 6.28
N LYS A 34 2.48 17.43 7.15
CA LYS A 34 3.17 18.08 8.26
C LYS A 34 4.59 17.56 8.38
N TRP A 35 5.53 18.49 8.46
CA TRP A 35 6.91 18.20 8.85
C TRP A 35 6.98 18.11 10.37
N GLU A 36 7.42 17.00 10.91
CA GLU A 36 7.70 16.86 12.35
C GLU A 36 9.12 17.36 12.67
N ASP A 37 10.04 17.08 11.79
CA ASP A 37 11.43 17.55 11.85
C ASP A 37 12.05 17.54 10.43
N LYS A 38 13.36 17.75 10.34
CA LYS A 38 14.09 17.80 9.07
C LYS A 38 14.04 16.52 8.23
N ARG A 39 13.64 15.40 8.82
CA ARG A 39 13.62 14.08 8.15
C ARG A 39 12.29 13.35 8.23
N ASN A 40 11.41 13.76 9.10
CA ASN A 40 10.15 13.07 9.34
C ASN A 40 8.97 13.91 8.84
N ILE A 41 8.23 13.32 7.92
CA ILE A 41 7.05 13.92 7.31
C ILE A 41 5.85 13.03 7.63
N LYS A 42 4.76 13.62 8.09
CA LYS A 42 3.46 12.95 8.23
C LYS A 42 2.47 13.52 7.24
N PHE A 43 1.66 12.66 6.68
CA PHE A 43 0.57 13.06 5.78
C PHE A 43 -0.50 11.98 5.72
N ASN A 44 -1.69 12.35 5.30
CA ASN A 44 -2.78 11.44 5.04
C ASN A 44 -2.97 11.28 3.53
N VAL A 45 -3.18 10.06 3.10
CA VAL A 45 -3.51 9.74 1.71
C VAL A 45 -4.96 9.29 1.65
N GLY A 46 -5.78 10.01 0.91
CA GLY A 46 -7.11 9.56 0.53
C GLY A 46 -7.03 8.54 -0.59
N ALA A 47 -7.64 7.38 -0.40
CA ALA A 47 -7.71 6.33 -1.41
C ALA A 47 -9.00 5.54 -1.30
N THR A 48 -9.50 5.08 -2.44
CA THR A 48 -10.61 4.15 -2.50
C THR A 48 -10.09 2.78 -2.94
N LEU A 49 -10.34 1.78 -2.10
CA LEU A 49 -9.94 0.40 -2.30
C LEU A 49 -11.18 -0.50 -2.35
N GLU A 50 -11.17 -1.50 -3.19
CA GLU A 50 -12.21 -2.54 -3.25
C GLU A 50 -11.65 -3.87 -2.73
N ASN A 51 -12.40 -4.49 -1.82
CA ASN A 51 -12.12 -5.84 -1.38
C ASN A 51 -13.04 -6.83 -2.13
N PRO A 52 -12.54 -7.56 -3.14
CA PRO A 52 -13.35 -8.50 -3.91
C PRO A 52 -13.66 -9.80 -3.16
N ASN A 53 -13.07 -10.01 -1.98
CA ASN A 53 -13.23 -11.23 -1.21
C ASN A 53 -14.54 -11.26 -0.43
N SER A 54 -15.03 -12.45 -0.11
CA SER A 54 -16.23 -12.70 0.70
C SER A 54 -15.99 -12.50 2.21
N TYR A 55 -14.80 -12.07 2.60
CA TYR A 55 -14.37 -11.83 3.99
C TYR A 55 -13.69 -10.47 4.13
N ASN A 56 -13.68 -9.94 5.36
CA ASN A 56 -13.01 -8.69 5.65
C ASN A 56 -11.49 -8.87 5.62
N LEU A 57 -10.80 -7.93 5.00
CA LEU A 57 -9.35 -7.88 4.99
C LEU A 57 -8.84 -6.86 6.03
N LYS A 58 -7.69 -7.17 6.59
CA LYS A 58 -6.94 -6.27 7.48
C LYS A 58 -5.53 -6.10 6.94
N VAL A 59 -5.13 -4.86 6.68
CA VAL A 59 -3.75 -4.52 6.38
C VAL A 59 -3.10 -4.07 7.68
N LYS A 60 -2.03 -4.74 8.08
CA LYS A 60 -1.29 -4.42 9.30
C LYS A 60 -0.29 -3.30 9.04
N PRO A 61 0.13 -2.56 10.08
CA PRO A 61 1.24 -1.63 9.99
C PRO A 61 2.45 -2.26 9.29
N CYS A 62 3.05 -1.51 8.40
CA CYS A 62 4.19 -1.97 7.59
C CYS A 62 5.07 -0.80 7.18
N SER A 63 6.27 -1.13 6.72
CA SER A 63 7.23 -0.16 6.21
C SER A 63 7.69 -0.60 4.83
N LEU A 64 7.81 0.37 3.91
CA LEU A 64 8.30 0.16 2.56
C LEU A 64 9.45 1.12 2.28
N ASP A 65 10.50 0.61 1.66
CA ASP A 65 11.60 1.42 1.19
C ASP A 65 11.21 2.22 -0.05
N VAL A 66 11.58 3.50 -0.07
CA VAL A 66 11.30 4.42 -1.17
C VAL A 66 12.59 4.76 -1.90
N TYR A 67 12.56 4.58 -3.20
CA TYR A 67 13.65 4.94 -4.10
C TYR A 67 13.18 5.97 -5.12
N VAL A 68 14.05 6.90 -5.46
CA VAL A 68 13.87 7.86 -6.54
C VAL A 68 15.03 7.71 -7.51
N GLU A 69 14.75 7.37 -8.77
CA GLU A 69 15.75 7.11 -9.80
C GLU A 69 16.87 6.15 -9.33
N LYS A 70 16.53 5.04 -8.69
CA LYS A 70 17.44 4.06 -8.10
C LYS A 70 18.18 4.52 -6.82
N ARG A 71 17.96 5.75 -6.33
CA ARG A 71 18.58 6.25 -5.10
C ARG A 71 17.65 6.06 -3.91
N PRO A 72 18.11 5.50 -2.80
CA PRO A 72 17.29 5.36 -1.61
C PRO A 72 16.92 6.75 -1.06
N LEU A 73 15.63 7.00 -0.94
CA LEU A 73 15.10 8.26 -0.42
C LEU A 73 14.77 8.16 1.08
N GLY A 74 14.22 7.05 1.49
CA GLY A 74 13.79 6.85 2.87
C GLY A 74 12.84 5.67 3.00
N VAL A 75 12.09 5.68 4.08
CA VAL A 75 11.12 4.63 4.42
C VAL A 75 9.75 5.26 4.63
N VAL A 76 8.74 4.77 3.93
CA VAL A 76 7.33 5.11 4.18
C VAL A 76 6.73 4.08 5.12
N CYS A 77 6.06 4.54 6.17
CA CYS A 77 5.43 3.69 7.16
C CYS A 77 3.92 3.91 7.19
N LEU A 78 3.18 2.80 7.14
CA LEU A 78 1.79 2.74 7.54
C LEU A 78 1.75 2.45 9.03
N ASN A 79 1.30 3.43 9.84
CA ASN A 79 1.38 3.34 11.30
C ASN A 79 0.14 2.73 11.94
N GLN A 80 -0.94 2.53 11.19
CA GLN A 80 -2.17 1.96 11.72
C GLN A 80 -2.74 0.86 10.82
N LYS A 81 -3.60 0.05 11.42
CA LYS A 81 -4.30 -1.02 10.74
C LYS A 81 -5.42 -0.48 9.88
N ILE A 82 -5.50 -0.93 8.64
CA ILE A 82 -6.60 -0.66 7.71
C ILE A 82 -7.52 -1.87 7.66
N LYS A 83 -8.83 -1.63 7.68
CA LYS A 83 -9.85 -2.66 7.53
C LYS A 83 -10.62 -2.40 6.23
N LEU A 84 -10.70 -3.43 5.39
CA LEU A 84 -11.49 -3.41 4.16
C LEU A 84 -12.64 -4.39 4.31
N LYS A 85 -13.87 -3.89 4.26
CA LYS A 85 -15.07 -4.72 4.37
C LYS A 85 -15.22 -5.61 3.14
N ARG A 86 -15.77 -6.83 3.34
CA ARG A 86 -16.02 -7.81 2.28
C ARG A 86 -16.90 -7.24 1.17
N LYS A 87 -16.58 -7.55 -0.09
CA LYS A 87 -17.40 -7.20 -1.26
C LYS A 87 -17.78 -5.72 -1.33
N GLN A 88 -16.93 -4.82 -0.83
CA GLN A 88 -17.21 -3.39 -0.79
C GLN A 88 -16.02 -2.55 -1.26
N LYS A 89 -16.35 -1.42 -1.86
CA LYS A 89 -15.44 -0.30 -2.03
C LYS A 89 -15.43 0.51 -0.74
N THR A 90 -14.25 0.85 -0.27
CA THR A 90 -14.05 1.60 0.96
C THR A 90 -13.15 2.79 0.67
N SER A 91 -13.66 4.00 0.87
CA SER A 91 -12.83 5.21 0.87
C SER A 91 -12.22 5.37 2.25
N ILE A 92 -10.92 5.50 2.29
CA ILE A 92 -10.13 5.56 3.52
C ILE A 92 -9.14 6.71 3.47
N GLU A 93 -8.90 7.32 4.62
CA GLU A 93 -7.73 8.14 4.85
C GLU A 93 -6.64 7.30 5.53
N VAL A 94 -5.52 7.17 4.86
CA VAL A 94 -4.39 6.37 5.31
C VAL A 94 -3.33 7.31 5.88
N PRO A 95 -3.11 7.31 7.21
CA PRO A 95 -2.02 8.07 7.80
C PRO A 95 -0.69 7.38 7.52
N LEU A 96 0.17 8.10 6.85
CA LEU A 96 1.51 7.68 6.51
C LEU A 96 2.54 8.58 7.16
N SER A 97 3.69 8.03 7.45
CA SER A 97 4.88 8.80 7.79
C SER A 97 6.04 8.40 6.88
N VAL A 98 6.84 9.38 6.50
CA VAL A 98 8.08 9.14 5.75
C VAL A 98 9.25 9.58 6.58
N LYS A 99 10.21 8.69 6.77
CA LYS A 99 11.51 8.98 7.35
C LYS A 99 12.54 9.06 6.23
N LEU A 100 13.05 10.24 6.00
CA LEU A 100 14.04 10.51 4.95
C LEU A 100 15.44 10.08 5.38
N ASN A 101 16.18 9.50 4.46
CA ASN A 101 17.60 9.17 4.65
C ASN A 101 18.47 10.44 4.67
N GLY A 102 19.67 10.31 5.21
CA GLY A 102 20.70 11.36 5.06
C GLY A 102 20.97 11.64 3.58
N GLY A 103 20.93 12.91 3.17
CA GLY A 103 21.09 13.30 1.77
C GLY A 103 19.83 13.21 0.89
N ALA A 104 18.71 12.73 1.42
CA ALA A 104 17.45 12.64 0.68
C ALA A 104 17.01 14.00 0.13
N MET A 105 17.18 15.07 0.88
CA MET A 105 16.88 16.43 0.43
C MET A 105 17.66 16.84 -0.82
N PHE A 106 18.94 16.50 -0.90
CA PHE A 106 19.74 16.74 -2.10
C PHE A 106 19.24 15.93 -3.28
N THR A 107 18.84 14.69 -3.04
CA THR A 107 18.20 13.84 -4.06
C THR A 107 16.91 14.46 -4.55
N LEU A 108 16.03 14.91 -3.67
CA LEU A 108 14.78 15.58 -4.03
C LEU A 108 15.03 16.87 -4.81
N MET A 109 15.95 17.71 -4.36
CA MET A 109 16.29 18.97 -5.05
C MET A 109 16.80 18.72 -6.47
N LYS A 110 17.58 17.66 -6.68
CA LYS A 110 18.09 17.28 -8.01
C LYS A 110 16.98 16.91 -8.98
N TYR A 111 15.89 16.31 -8.49
CA TYR A 111 14.85 15.75 -9.34
C TYR A 111 13.57 16.58 -9.37
N ILE A 112 13.39 17.56 -8.49
CA ILE A 112 12.14 18.34 -8.36
C ILE A 112 11.78 19.16 -9.62
N ASN A 113 12.76 19.51 -10.42
CA ASN A 113 12.56 20.29 -11.64
C ASN A 113 12.51 19.43 -12.91
N ARG A 114 12.60 18.10 -12.78
CA ARG A 114 12.46 17.21 -13.93
C ARG A 114 11.01 17.05 -14.34
N ASP A 115 10.79 16.79 -15.63
CA ASP A 115 9.45 16.55 -16.17
C ASP A 115 8.89 15.21 -15.70
N SER A 116 9.75 14.22 -15.54
CA SER A 116 9.38 12.91 -15.04
C SER A 116 10.46 12.32 -14.12
N VAL A 117 10.02 11.59 -13.11
CA VAL A 117 10.86 10.92 -12.14
C VAL A 117 10.26 9.56 -11.82
N THR A 118 11.10 8.55 -11.77
CA THR A 118 10.70 7.19 -11.41
C THR A 118 10.78 7.02 -9.90
N VAL A 119 9.65 6.68 -9.29
CA VAL A 119 9.55 6.33 -7.87
C VAL A 119 9.28 4.84 -7.75
N ARG A 120 10.03 4.17 -6.88
CA ARG A 120 9.88 2.74 -6.58
C ARG A 120 9.66 2.54 -5.10
N LEU A 121 8.69 1.68 -4.77
CA LEU A 121 8.39 1.23 -3.41
C LEU A 121 8.70 -0.25 -3.31
N GLU A 122 9.49 -0.64 -2.33
CA GLU A 122 9.86 -2.03 -2.07
C GLU A 122 9.64 -2.41 -0.62
N GLY A 123 9.18 -3.63 -0.38
CA GLY A 123 9.03 -4.17 0.96
C GLY A 123 7.99 -5.27 1.05
N ASN A 124 7.47 -5.46 2.26
CA ASN A 124 6.47 -6.47 2.53
C ASN A 124 5.27 -5.86 3.25
N VAL A 125 4.10 -6.09 2.71
CA VAL A 125 2.82 -5.75 3.36
C VAL A 125 2.26 -6.99 4.02
N LYS A 126 1.85 -6.89 5.27
CA LYS A 126 1.15 -7.96 5.98
C LYS A 126 -0.35 -7.72 5.87
N GLY A 127 -1.00 -8.57 5.11
CA GLY A 127 -2.46 -8.65 5.04
C GLY A 127 -2.97 -9.86 5.81
N GLY A 128 -4.20 -9.80 6.32
CA GLY A 128 -4.73 -10.93 7.06
C GLY A 128 -6.24 -10.95 7.16
N VAL A 129 -6.73 -12.15 7.49
CA VAL A 129 -8.11 -12.47 7.79
C VAL A 129 -8.13 -13.13 9.16
N PHE A 130 -8.88 -12.58 10.11
CA PHE A 130 -8.93 -13.07 11.51
C PHE A 130 -7.53 -13.21 12.13
N ILE A 131 -7.15 -14.47 12.43
CA ILE A 131 -5.85 -14.82 13.00
C ILE A 131 -4.77 -15.12 11.97
N PHE A 132 -5.16 -15.35 10.70
CA PHE A 132 -4.22 -15.63 9.62
C PHE A 132 -3.69 -14.35 9.02
N SER A 133 -2.38 -14.25 8.86
CA SER A 133 -1.75 -13.15 8.14
C SER A 133 -0.71 -13.68 7.16
N LYS A 134 -0.72 -13.11 5.97
CA LYS A 134 0.24 -13.41 4.90
C LYS A 134 1.07 -12.17 4.61
N LYS A 135 2.37 -12.36 4.43
CA LYS A 135 3.25 -11.32 3.89
C LYS A 135 3.15 -11.35 2.37
N VAL A 136 2.88 -10.20 1.78
CA VAL A 136 2.86 -10.01 0.34
C VAL A 136 4.02 -9.08 -0.03
N PRO A 137 4.96 -9.53 -0.86
CA PRO A 137 6.02 -8.66 -1.34
C PRO A 137 5.42 -7.57 -2.24
N VAL A 138 5.88 -6.34 -2.03
CA VAL A 138 5.51 -5.18 -2.82
C VAL A 138 6.74 -4.68 -3.55
N ASN A 139 6.62 -4.54 -4.85
CA ASN A 139 7.61 -3.87 -5.68
C ASN A 139 6.82 -3.09 -6.74
N ILE A 140 6.56 -1.82 -6.43
CA ILE A 140 5.76 -0.94 -7.28
C ILE A 140 6.68 0.15 -7.81
N GLN A 141 6.70 0.30 -9.12
CA GLN A 141 7.43 1.36 -9.80
C GLN A 141 6.45 2.23 -10.60
N LYS A 142 6.52 3.54 -10.40
CA LYS A 142 5.73 4.51 -11.15
C LYS A 142 6.57 5.71 -11.55
N THR A 143 6.33 6.19 -12.76
CA THR A 143 6.86 7.48 -13.23
C THR A 143 5.86 8.57 -12.89
N ILE A 144 6.30 9.57 -12.17
CA ILE A 144 5.51 10.72 -11.73
C ILE A 144 6.12 12.01 -12.28
N SER A 145 5.31 13.06 -12.41
CA SER A 145 5.78 14.40 -12.77
C SER A 145 5.86 15.28 -11.52
N PRO A 146 7.07 15.59 -11.01
CA PRO A 146 7.22 16.43 -9.83
C PRO A 146 6.59 17.83 -10.00
N LYS A 147 6.59 18.37 -11.22
CA LYS A 147 5.98 19.67 -11.53
C LYS A 147 4.47 19.69 -11.27
N LYS A 148 3.78 18.57 -11.50
CA LYS A 148 2.33 18.45 -11.20
C LYS A 148 2.05 18.37 -9.71
N ILE A 149 2.98 17.84 -8.90
CA ILE A 149 2.82 17.76 -7.45
C ILE A 149 2.88 19.14 -6.80
N LYS A 150 3.70 20.04 -7.33
CA LYS A 150 3.77 21.44 -6.85
C LYS A 150 2.44 22.19 -6.97
N SER A 151 1.58 21.83 -7.92
CA SER A 151 0.29 22.48 -8.14
C SER A 151 -0.79 22.08 -7.13
N PHE A 152 -0.56 21.04 -6.31
CA PHE A 152 -1.48 20.60 -5.25
C PHE A 152 -1.15 21.16 -3.87
N GLY A 153 -0.04 21.91 -3.72
CA GLY A 153 0.44 22.47 -2.44
C GLY A 153 0.45 23.99 -2.38
N GLY A 154 -0.26 24.64 -3.28
CA GLY A 154 -0.42 26.10 -3.31
C GLY A 154 -1.79 26.54 -2.86
#